data_20d741d861e20b226e4e99f509c99821
#
_entry.id   20d741d861e20b226e4e99f509c99821
#
_cell.length_a   1.000
_cell.length_b   1.000
_cell.length_c   1.000
_cell.angle_alpha   90.00
_cell.angle_beta   90.00
_cell.angle_gamma   90.00
#
_symmetry.space_group_name_H-M   'P 1'
#
loop_
_entity.id
_entity.type
_entity.pdbx_description
1 polymer ?
#
loop_
_entity_poly.entity_id
_entity_poly.type
_entity_poly.pdbx_seq_one_letter_code
_entity_poly.pdbx_strand_id
1 'polypeptide(L)'
;MSSKLVIKDAARQLISRIISAGFGFVVTKIMATYLGPLRYGDWNSILKYFAFWTALADLGLYVLAVKRLGEIKEKEDDEDHTKLKSEYGKFVGTRIVIMSVIYLIAIGIAYLIPSYRANPYYVRGLPIGLLFSASFLLAGIQQLPLQIFWKMEKLSITLITARISQLLILIPVVYIFFKGIDFAAQPTS
;
A
#
# COMPACT_ATOMS: atom_id res chain seq x y z
N MET A 1 28.08 -13.12 -10.25
CA MET A 1 26.89 -13.74 -9.66
C MET A 1 26.44 -14.89 -10.57
N SER A 2 26.20 -16.09 -10.06
CA SER A 2 25.84 -17.23 -10.94
C SER A 2 24.42 -17.01 -11.52
N SER A 3 24.26 -17.19 -12.84
CA SER A 3 22.96 -17.07 -13.54
C SER A 3 21.86 -17.94 -12.91
N LYS A 4 22.22 -19.07 -12.34
CA LYS A 4 21.31 -19.97 -11.61
C LYS A 4 20.70 -19.34 -10.34
N LEU A 5 21.44 -18.49 -9.62
CA LEU A 5 20.94 -17.76 -8.46
C LEU A 5 19.91 -16.70 -8.87
N VAL A 6 20.19 -15.95 -9.92
CA VAL A 6 19.28 -14.92 -10.44
C VAL A 6 17.94 -15.53 -10.88
N ILE A 7 18.00 -16.67 -11.60
CA ILE A 7 16.78 -17.38 -12.05
C ILE A 7 15.97 -17.90 -10.85
N LYS A 8 16.63 -18.47 -9.83
CA LYS A 8 15.99 -18.97 -8.63
C LYS A 8 15.28 -17.84 -7.84
N ASP A 9 15.92 -16.68 -7.72
CA ASP A 9 15.35 -15.53 -7.02
C ASP A 9 14.21 -14.89 -7.81
N ALA A 10 14.31 -14.84 -9.14
CA ALA A 10 13.21 -14.39 -10.00
C ALA A 10 11.99 -15.33 -9.90
N ALA A 11 12.22 -16.64 -9.91
CA ALA A 11 11.14 -17.62 -9.75
C ALA A 11 10.45 -17.51 -8.39
N ARG A 12 11.22 -17.35 -7.30
CA ARG A 12 10.66 -17.11 -5.95
C ARG A 12 9.80 -15.85 -5.89
N GLN A 13 10.28 -14.76 -6.50
CA GLN A 13 9.51 -13.51 -6.59
C GLN A 13 8.21 -13.68 -7.38
N LEU A 14 8.25 -14.40 -8.50
CA LEU A 14 7.07 -14.68 -9.30
C LEU A 14 6.03 -15.48 -8.52
N ILE A 15 6.46 -16.56 -7.87
CA ILE A 15 5.58 -17.40 -7.02
C ILE A 15 4.95 -16.55 -5.91
N SER A 16 5.74 -15.72 -5.22
CA SER A 16 5.23 -14.83 -4.17
C SER A 16 4.20 -13.83 -4.67
N ARG A 17 4.38 -13.31 -5.89
CA ARG A 17 3.40 -12.41 -6.53
C ARG A 17 2.11 -13.14 -6.89
N ILE A 18 2.20 -14.37 -7.40
CA ILE A 18 1.02 -15.20 -7.72
C ILE A 18 0.24 -15.51 -6.43
N ILE A 19 0.92 -15.93 -5.37
CA ILE A 19 0.31 -16.18 -4.07
C ILE A 19 -0.36 -14.90 -3.54
N SER A 20 0.33 -13.75 -3.58
CA SER A 20 -0.23 -12.46 -3.16
C SER A 20 -1.44 -12.04 -3.97
N ALA A 21 -1.45 -12.31 -5.29
CA ALA A 21 -2.61 -12.06 -6.14
C ALA A 21 -3.79 -12.95 -5.78
N GLY A 22 -3.54 -14.24 -5.49
CA GLY A 22 -4.55 -15.17 -4.99
C GLY A 22 -5.20 -14.69 -3.70
N PHE A 23 -4.40 -14.26 -2.73
CA PHE A 23 -4.91 -13.64 -1.51
C PHE A 23 -5.73 -12.38 -1.79
N GLY A 24 -5.26 -11.53 -2.71
CA GLY A 24 -6.00 -10.34 -3.14
C GLY A 24 -7.38 -10.67 -3.72
N PHE A 25 -7.46 -11.73 -4.52
CA PHE A 25 -8.74 -12.22 -5.07
C PHE A 25 -9.69 -12.71 -3.96
N VAL A 26 -9.19 -13.47 -2.99
CA VAL A 26 -9.98 -13.93 -1.82
C VAL A 26 -10.52 -12.74 -1.04
N VAL A 27 -9.67 -11.74 -0.74
CA VAL A 27 -10.08 -10.49 -0.08
C VAL A 27 -11.20 -9.81 -0.85
N THR A 28 -11.01 -9.63 -2.16
CA THR A 28 -12.00 -9.00 -3.04
C THR A 28 -13.33 -9.72 -3.01
N LYS A 29 -13.31 -11.07 -3.10
CA LYS A 29 -14.53 -11.89 -3.04
C LYS A 29 -15.25 -11.75 -1.71
N ILE A 30 -14.54 -11.84 -0.60
CA ILE A 30 -15.10 -11.68 0.76
C ILE A 30 -15.72 -10.29 0.89
N MET A 31 -15.00 -9.25 0.51
CA MET A 31 -15.47 -7.87 0.59
C MET A 31 -16.70 -7.62 -0.28
N ALA A 32 -16.69 -8.09 -1.54
CA ALA A 32 -17.81 -7.94 -2.45
C ALA A 32 -19.06 -8.67 -1.96
N THR A 33 -18.90 -9.88 -1.42
CA THR A 33 -20.02 -10.66 -0.86
C THR A 33 -20.58 -10.01 0.40
N TYR A 34 -19.72 -9.48 1.26
CA TYR A 34 -20.13 -8.91 2.55
C TYR A 34 -20.75 -7.52 2.43
N LEU A 35 -20.18 -6.66 1.58
CA LEU A 35 -20.64 -5.28 1.39
C LEU A 35 -21.81 -5.18 0.38
N GLY A 36 -21.98 -6.17 -0.46
CA GLY A 36 -22.87 -6.09 -1.61
C GLY A 36 -22.34 -5.17 -2.73
N PRO A 37 -22.97 -5.20 -3.93
CA PRO A 37 -22.42 -4.53 -5.13
C PRO A 37 -22.27 -3.02 -4.96
N LEU A 38 -23.28 -2.36 -4.37
CA LEU A 38 -23.33 -0.90 -4.26
C LEU A 38 -22.20 -0.39 -3.33
N ARG A 39 -22.12 -0.93 -2.12
CA ARG A 39 -21.14 -0.49 -1.11
C ARG A 39 -19.71 -0.92 -1.45
N TYR A 40 -19.57 -2.07 -2.10
CA TYR A 40 -18.29 -2.47 -2.65
C TYR A 40 -17.83 -1.51 -3.76
N GLY A 41 -18.78 -0.98 -4.56
CA GLY A 41 -18.53 0.09 -5.53
C GLY A 41 -18.03 1.37 -4.86
N ASP A 42 -18.70 1.83 -3.81
CA ASP A 42 -18.29 3.01 -3.03
C ASP A 42 -16.89 2.84 -2.45
N TRP A 43 -16.62 1.70 -1.82
CA TRP A 43 -15.30 1.37 -1.29
C TRP A 43 -14.21 1.38 -2.36
N ASN A 44 -14.45 0.73 -3.50
CA ASN A 44 -13.50 0.75 -4.62
C ASN A 44 -13.25 2.16 -5.18
N SER A 45 -14.26 3.00 -5.20
CA SER A 45 -14.12 4.39 -5.64
C SER A 45 -13.21 5.17 -4.70
N ILE A 46 -13.35 4.98 -3.39
CA ILE A 46 -12.44 5.57 -2.39
C ILE A 46 -11.01 5.06 -2.57
N LEU A 47 -10.83 3.75 -2.74
CA LEU A 47 -9.50 3.18 -2.96
C LEU A 47 -8.85 3.68 -4.25
N LYS A 48 -9.61 3.78 -5.35
CA LYS A 48 -9.11 4.33 -6.64
C LYS A 48 -8.74 5.80 -6.51
N TYR A 49 -9.54 6.57 -5.77
CA TYR A 49 -9.24 7.96 -5.49
C TYR A 49 -7.88 8.10 -4.79
N PHE A 50 -7.65 7.37 -3.71
CA PHE A 50 -6.37 7.41 -3.01
C PHE A 50 -5.23 6.76 -3.80
N ALA A 51 -5.50 5.76 -4.64
CA ALA A 51 -4.49 5.16 -5.51
C ALA A 51 -3.90 6.19 -6.49
N PHE A 52 -4.74 7.09 -7.04
CA PHE A 52 -4.30 8.21 -7.87
C PHE A 52 -3.34 9.13 -7.10
N TRP A 53 -3.73 9.56 -5.89
CA TRP A 53 -2.89 10.42 -5.05
C TRP A 53 -1.62 9.72 -4.56
N THR A 54 -1.69 8.43 -4.31
CA THR A 54 -0.54 7.58 -3.97
C THR A 54 0.47 7.55 -5.12
N ALA A 55 0.01 7.39 -6.36
CA ALA A 55 0.87 7.44 -7.54
C ALA A 55 1.55 8.81 -7.69
N LEU A 56 0.81 9.90 -7.43
CA LEU A 56 1.37 11.25 -7.40
C LEU A 56 2.41 11.42 -6.29
N ALA A 57 2.15 10.89 -5.10
CA ALA A 57 3.10 10.96 -3.97
C ALA A 57 4.37 10.16 -4.22
N ASP A 58 4.31 9.11 -5.02
CA ASP A 58 5.47 8.30 -5.36
C ASP A 58 6.31 8.92 -6.49
N LEU A 59 5.69 9.41 -7.57
CA LEU A 59 6.32 10.05 -8.77
C LEU A 59 7.69 9.46 -9.15
N GLY A 60 7.87 8.14 -8.98
CA GLY A 60 9.13 7.47 -9.25
C GLY A 60 10.22 7.64 -8.17
N LEU A 61 9.90 8.26 -7.03
CA LEU A 61 10.83 8.41 -5.90
C LEU A 61 11.39 7.05 -5.44
N TYR A 62 10.57 6.01 -5.48
CA TYR A 62 11.02 4.67 -5.14
C TYR A 62 12.12 4.15 -6.06
N VAL A 63 11.96 4.31 -7.38
CA VAL A 63 12.96 3.88 -8.37
C VAL A 63 14.25 4.67 -8.23
N LEU A 64 14.12 5.98 -8.02
CA LEU A 64 15.27 6.87 -7.79
C LEU A 64 16.03 6.48 -6.52
N ALA A 65 15.31 6.15 -5.44
CA ALA A 65 15.91 5.71 -4.19
C ALA A 65 16.66 4.37 -4.35
N VAL A 66 16.06 3.38 -5.01
CA VAL A 66 16.74 2.09 -5.28
C VAL A 66 18.03 2.31 -6.03
N LYS A 67 18.01 3.14 -7.07
CA LYS A 67 19.21 3.45 -7.87
C LYS A 67 20.28 4.15 -7.02
N ARG A 68 19.92 5.28 -6.39
CA ARG A 68 20.86 6.10 -5.62
C ARG A 68 21.46 5.36 -4.43
N LEU A 69 20.65 4.67 -3.67
CA LEU A 69 21.12 3.90 -2.52
C LEU A 69 21.93 2.67 -2.95
N GLY A 70 21.61 2.07 -4.09
CA GLY A 70 22.40 1.00 -4.70
C GLY A 70 23.82 1.48 -5.08
N GLU A 71 23.91 2.63 -5.74
CA GLU A 71 25.20 3.24 -6.12
C GLU A 71 26.06 3.61 -4.89
N ILE A 72 25.44 4.09 -3.81
CA ILE A 72 26.15 4.39 -2.57
C ILE A 72 26.69 3.11 -1.95
N LYS A 73 25.87 2.06 -1.87
CA LYS A 73 26.27 0.78 -1.32
C LYS A 73 27.47 0.16 -2.06
N GLU A 74 27.52 0.30 -3.39
CA GLU A 74 28.62 -0.24 -4.20
C GLU A 74 29.93 0.51 -3.99
N LYS A 75 29.87 1.78 -3.58
CA LYS A 75 31.04 2.66 -3.38
C LYS A 75 31.48 2.76 -1.92
N GLU A 76 30.70 2.23 -1.00
CA GLU A 76 30.97 2.33 0.43
C GLU A 76 31.69 1.08 0.91
N ASP A 77 32.98 1.25 1.28
CA ASP A 77 33.82 0.19 1.87
C ASP A 77 33.64 0.06 3.40
N ASP A 78 32.81 0.93 3.99
CA ASP A 78 32.57 0.95 5.44
C ASP A 78 31.57 -0.16 5.84
N GLU A 79 31.97 -1.04 6.76
CA GLU A 79 31.13 -2.12 7.27
C GLU A 79 29.83 -1.60 7.95
N ASP A 80 29.88 -0.42 8.53
CA ASP A 80 28.75 0.21 9.23
C ASP A 80 27.72 0.85 8.28
N HIS A 81 28.01 0.98 7.00
CA HIS A 81 27.12 1.59 6.02
C HIS A 81 26.55 2.96 6.45
N THR A 82 27.39 3.81 7.03
CA THR A 82 27.00 5.07 7.68
C THR A 82 26.37 6.05 6.68
N LYS A 83 26.99 6.19 5.49
CA LYS A 83 26.44 7.06 4.41
C LYS A 83 25.11 6.53 3.89
N LEU A 84 25.04 5.21 3.66
CA LEU A 84 23.82 4.54 3.20
C LEU A 84 22.66 4.75 4.19
N LYS A 85 22.89 4.59 5.50
CA LYS A 85 21.91 4.84 6.56
C LYS A 85 21.44 6.29 6.57
N SER A 86 22.37 7.25 6.44
CA SER A 86 22.05 8.67 6.40
C SER A 86 21.19 9.03 5.19
N GLU A 87 21.56 8.60 3.99
CA GLU A 87 20.79 8.87 2.76
C GLU A 87 19.43 8.16 2.77
N TYR A 88 19.35 6.94 3.30
CA TYR A 88 18.08 6.26 3.50
C TYR A 88 17.16 7.06 4.45
N GLY A 89 17.68 7.58 5.56
CA GLY A 89 16.93 8.40 6.49
C GLY A 89 16.38 9.68 5.83
N LYS A 90 17.20 10.38 5.03
CA LYS A 90 16.76 11.55 4.25
C LYS A 90 15.65 11.19 3.27
N PHE A 91 15.80 10.08 2.56
CA PHE A 91 14.78 9.60 1.62
C PHE A 91 13.45 9.30 2.33
N VAL A 92 13.50 8.58 3.46
CA VAL A 92 12.31 8.29 4.28
C VAL A 92 11.63 9.57 4.75
N GLY A 93 12.40 10.53 5.29
CA GLY A 93 11.87 11.81 5.73
C GLY A 93 11.22 12.60 4.60
N THR A 94 11.89 12.73 3.46
CA THR A 94 11.35 13.40 2.28
C THR A 94 10.05 12.75 1.81
N ARG A 95 10.02 11.42 1.74
CA ARG A 95 8.84 10.67 1.30
C ARG A 95 7.65 10.86 2.25
N ILE A 96 7.88 10.84 3.56
CA ILE A 96 6.83 11.07 4.57
C ILE A 96 6.26 12.49 4.42
N VAL A 97 7.10 13.51 4.23
CA VAL A 97 6.65 14.88 4.04
C VAL A 97 5.81 15.03 2.78
N ILE A 98 6.30 14.54 1.64
CA ILE A 98 5.57 14.60 0.36
C ILE A 98 4.23 13.85 0.47
N MET A 99 4.24 12.65 1.04
CA MET A 99 3.04 11.86 1.28
C MET A 99 2.02 12.62 2.14
N SER A 100 2.46 13.24 3.23
CA SER A 100 1.59 13.98 4.14
C SER A 100 0.95 15.18 3.44
N VAL A 101 1.73 15.96 2.69
CA VAL A 101 1.23 17.12 1.94
C VAL A 101 0.21 16.70 0.88
N ILE A 102 0.54 15.69 0.08
CA ILE A 102 -0.35 15.21 -1.00
C ILE A 102 -1.64 14.62 -0.42
N TYR A 103 -1.58 13.88 0.67
CA TYR A 103 -2.78 13.33 1.29
C TYR A 103 -3.64 14.39 1.99
N LEU A 104 -3.06 15.44 2.54
CA LEU A 104 -3.82 16.60 3.04
C LEU A 104 -4.57 17.29 1.90
N ILE A 105 -3.90 17.50 0.76
CA ILE A 105 -4.53 18.05 -0.44
C ILE A 105 -5.65 17.12 -0.94
N ALA A 106 -5.38 15.81 -0.99
CA ALA A 106 -6.37 14.80 -1.41
C ALA A 106 -7.63 14.84 -0.56
N ILE A 107 -7.49 14.88 0.77
CA ILE A 107 -8.64 15.01 1.69
C ILE A 107 -9.36 16.32 1.45
N GLY A 108 -8.65 17.46 1.35
CA GLY A 108 -9.26 18.75 1.09
C GLY A 108 -10.11 18.74 -0.18
N ILE A 109 -9.56 18.19 -1.27
CA ILE A 109 -10.29 18.08 -2.55
C ILE A 109 -11.48 17.12 -2.43
N ALA A 110 -11.33 15.99 -1.72
CA ALA A 110 -12.43 15.05 -1.52
C ALA A 110 -13.63 15.71 -0.84
N TYR A 111 -13.41 16.58 0.13
CA TYR A 111 -14.47 17.34 0.79
C TYR A 111 -15.07 18.45 -0.08
N LEU A 112 -14.38 18.89 -1.13
CA LEU A 112 -14.92 19.85 -2.09
C LEU A 112 -15.83 19.22 -3.14
N ILE A 113 -15.74 17.89 -3.35
CA ILE A 113 -16.56 17.16 -4.32
C ILE A 113 -17.97 16.95 -3.74
N PRO A 114 -19.03 17.54 -4.35
CA PRO A 114 -20.38 17.48 -3.78
C PRO A 114 -20.91 16.04 -3.64
N SER A 115 -20.62 15.17 -4.62
CA SER A 115 -21.03 13.76 -4.59
C SER A 115 -20.40 12.97 -3.45
N TYR A 116 -19.19 13.33 -3.00
CA TYR A 116 -18.55 12.70 -1.86
C TYR A 116 -19.16 13.16 -0.52
N ARG A 117 -19.50 14.46 -0.44
CA ARG A 117 -20.17 15.01 0.76
C ARG A 117 -21.60 14.51 0.93
N ALA A 118 -22.32 14.31 -0.17
CA ALA A 118 -23.71 13.86 -0.15
C ALA A 118 -23.84 12.40 0.29
N ASN A 119 -22.80 11.58 0.10
CA ASN A 119 -22.84 10.17 0.46
C ASN A 119 -22.12 9.93 1.81
N PRO A 120 -22.85 9.57 2.89
CA PRO A 120 -22.27 9.36 4.20
C PRO A 120 -21.23 8.23 4.25
N TYR A 121 -21.28 7.28 3.31
CA TYR A 121 -20.28 6.21 3.19
C TYR A 121 -18.94 6.74 2.72
N TYR A 122 -18.91 7.71 1.80
CA TYR A 122 -17.68 8.36 1.39
C TYR A 122 -17.06 9.14 2.54
N VAL A 123 -17.83 9.95 3.25
CA VAL A 123 -17.33 10.76 4.36
C VAL A 123 -16.68 9.89 5.44
N ARG A 124 -17.30 8.75 5.79
CA ARG A 124 -16.74 7.82 6.78
C ARG A 124 -15.63 6.94 6.23
N GLY A 125 -15.68 6.60 4.96
CA GLY A 125 -14.71 5.73 4.29
C GLY A 125 -13.40 6.44 3.92
N LEU A 126 -13.40 7.76 3.71
CA LEU A 126 -12.22 8.53 3.35
C LEU A 126 -11.06 8.38 4.34
N PRO A 127 -11.23 8.51 5.67
CA PRO A 127 -10.14 8.31 6.62
C PRO A 127 -9.58 6.88 6.58
N ILE A 128 -10.43 5.89 6.40
CA ILE A 128 -10.03 4.47 6.31
C ILE A 128 -9.24 4.24 5.02
N GLY A 129 -9.72 4.74 3.89
CA GLY A 129 -9.04 4.67 2.60
C GLY A 129 -7.68 5.35 2.62
N LEU A 130 -7.56 6.49 3.30
CA LEU A 130 -6.29 7.19 3.52
C LEU A 130 -5.31 6.34 4.34
N LEU A 131 -5.73 5.81 5.49
CA LEU A 131 -4.89 4.95 6.33
C LEU A 131 -4.41 3.71 5.55
N PHE A 132 -5.30 3.11 4.77
CA PHE A 132 -4.96 1.98 3.92
C PHE A 132 -3.89 2.33 2.87
N SER A 133 -4.07 3.45 2.17
CA SER A 133 -3.15 3.91 1.13
C SER A 133 -1.82 4.38 1.71
N ALA A 134 -1.83 5.06 2.86
CA ALA A 134 -0.63 5.44 3.59
C ALA A 134 0.18 4.22 4.04
N SER A 135 -0.47 3.19 4.56
CA SER A 135 0.18 1.94 4.96
C SER A 135 0.86 1.25 3.77
N PHE A 136 0.28 1.34 2.57
CA PHE A 136 0.86 0.79 1.36
C PHE A 136 2.15 1.52 0.95
N LEU A 137 2.18 2.85 1.02
CA LEU A 137 3.39 3.64 0.76
C LEU A 137 4.48 3.38 1.79
N LEU A 138 4.11 3.29 3.08
CA LEU A 138 5.06 2.98 4.16
C LEU A 138 5.67 1.58 4.00
N ALA A 139 4.87 0.59 3.59
CA ALA A 139 5.36 -0.74 3.28
C ALA A 139 6.42 -0.73 2.17
N GLY A 140 6.26 0.13 1.15
CA GLY A 140 7.26 0.34 0.09
C GLY A 140 8.60 0.83 0.63
N ILE A 141 8.59 1.72 1.63
CA ILE A 141 9.82 2.22 2.28
C ILE A 141 10.59 1.06 2.95
N GLN A 142 9.89 0.17 3.66
CA GLN A 142 10.50 -0.96 4.35
C GLN A 142 11.08 -2.02 3.38
N GLN A 143 10.59 -2.06 2.14
CA GLN A 143 11.07 -2.99 1.13
C GLN A 143 12.42 -2.55 0.50
N LEU A 144 12.74 -1.25 0.54
CA LEU A 144 13.97 -0.70 -0.04
C LEU A 144 15.25 -1.38 0.46
N PRO A 145 15.52 -1.49 1.78
CA PRO A 145 16.73 -2.14 2.27
C PRO A 145 16.83 -3.60 1.82
N LEU A 146 15.71 -4.32 1.78
CA LEU A 146 15.69 -5.71 1.35
C LEU A 146 16.09 -5.87 -0.12
N GLN A 147 15.69 -4.92 -0.98
CA GLN A 147 16.10 -4.91 -2.39
C GLN A 147 17.57 -4.53 -2.56
N ILE A 148 18.05 -3.50 -1.88
CA ILE A 148 19.42 -3.02 -1.96
C ILE A 148 20.42 -4.11 -1.50
N PHE A 149 20.06 -4.85 -0.44
CA PHE A 149 20.88 -5.94 0.09
C PHE A 149 20.62 -7.30 -0.56
N TRP A 150 19.87 -7.34 -1.68
CA TRP A 150 19.58 -8.57 -2.43
C TRP A 150 18.95 -9.69 -1.58
N LYS A 151 18.26 -9.33 -0.48
CA LYS A 151 17.56 -10.28 0.39
C LYS A 151 16.18 -10.62 -0.15
N MET A 152 16.13 -11.13 -1.39
CA MET A 152 14.89 -11.40 -2.13
C MET A 152 13.98 -12.41 -1.45
N GLU A 153 14.54 -13.37 -0.71
CA GLU A 153 13.78 -14.32 0.09
C GLU A 153 12.99 -13.62 1.21
N LYS A 154 13.65 -12.72 1.95
CA LYS A 154 13.00 -11.91 2.99
C LYS A 154 11.95 -10.98 2.42
N LEU A 155 12.20 -10.40 1.24
CA LEU A 155 11.24 -9.57 0.53
C LEU A 155 9.96 -10.38 0.20
N SER A 156 10.11 -11.60 -0.31
CA SER A 156 9.00 -12.49 -0.63
C SER A 156 8.16 -12.84 0.61
N ILE A 157 8.80 -13.16 1.72
CA ILE A 157 8.13 -13.41 3.00
C ILE A 157 7.38 -12.17 3.48
N THR A 158 8.01 -10.99 3.40
CA THR A 158 7.39 -9.71 3.79
C THR A 158 6.13 -9.42 2.97
N LEU A 159 6.15 -9.68 1.66
CA LEU A 159 4.98 -9.49 0.80
C LEU A 159 3.80 -10.40 1.20
N ILE A 160 4.07 -11.67 1.48
CA ILE A 160 3.04 -12.63 1.91
C ILE A 160 2.51 -12.25 3.29
N THR A 161 3.40 -11.96 4.25
CA THR A 161 3.02 -11.56 5.60
C THR A 161 2.19 -10.27 5.59
N ALA A 162 2.56 -9.29 4.77
CA ALA A 162 1.78 -8.05 4.61
C ALA A 162 0.35 -8.33 4.11
N ARG A 163 0.16 -9.30 3.19
CA ARG A 163 -1.18 -9.68 2.71
C ARG A 163 -2.00 -10.41 3.76
N ILE A 164 -1.38 -11.30 4.53
CA ILE A 164 -2.04 -11.98 5.64
C ILE A 164 -2.46 -10.96 6.72
N SER A 165 -1.55 -10.05 7.09
CA SER A 165 -1.85 -8.98 8.05
C SER A 165 -2.96 -8.04 7.55
N GLN A 166 -2.95 -7.71 6.26
CA GLN A 166 -4.02 -6.94 5.63
C GLN A 166 -5.38 -7.62 5.77
N LEU A 167 -5.46 -8.93 5.53
CA LEU A 167 -6.67 -9.73 5.71
C LEU A 167 -7.15 -9.71 7.16
N LEU A 168 -6.24 -9.96 8.11
CA LEU A 168 -6.54 -10.02 9.52
C LEU A 168 -7.05 -8.68 10.08
N ILE A 169 -6.58 -7.56 9.54
CA ILE A 169 -7.00 -6.22 9.95
C ILE A 169 -8.28 -5.79 9.21
N LEU A 170 -8.35 -6.06 7.92
CA LEU A 170 -9.43 -5.57 7.07
C LEU A 170 -10.77 -6.21 7.45
N ILE A 171 -10.80 -7.52 7.70
CA ILE A 171 -12.04 -8.25 8.02
C ILE A 171 -12.71 -7.70 9.28
N PRO A 172 -12.02 -7.57 10.45
CA PRO A 172 -12.61 -6.97 11.64
C PRO A 172 -13.02 -5.49 11.45
N VAL A 173 -12.19 -4.70 10.77
CA VAL A 173 -12.48 -3.27 10.52
C VAL A 173 -13.75 -3.13 9.70
N VAL A 174 -13.89 -3.90 8.62
CA VAL A 174 -15.10 -3.91 7.80
C VAL A 174 -16.28 -4.39 8.61
N TYR A 175 -16.12 -5.46 9.38
CA TYR A 175 -17.20 -6.00 10.23
C TYR A 175 -17.68 -4.97 11.27
N ILE A 176 -16.79 -4.29 11.97
CA ILE A 176 -17.13 -3.32 13.03
C ILE A 176 -17.74 -2.05 12.43
N PHE A 177 -17.12 -1.49 11.38
CA PHE A 177 -17.57 -0.22 10.79
C PHE A 177 -18.85 -0.34 9.98
N PHE A 178 -19.08 -1.48 9.31
CA PHE A 178 -20.24 -1.65 8.45
C PHE A 178 -21.41 -2.39 9.13
N LYS A 179 -21.18 -3.16 10.18
CA LYS A 179 -22.25 -3.78 10.97
C LYS A 179 -22.98 -2.78 11.87
N GLY A 180 -22.32 -1.68 12.24
CA GLY A 180 -22.95 -0.58 13.00
C GLY A 180 -23.80 0.36 12.13
N ILE A 181 -23.91 0.13 10.83
CA ILE A 181 -24.78 0.85 9.92
C ILE A 181 -25.88 -0.14 9.54
N ASP A 182 -27.07 0.02 10.17
CA ASP A 182 -28.23 -0.85 9.99
C ASP A 182 -28.43 -1.26 8.53
N PHE A 183 -28.26 -2.56 8.27
CA PHE A 183 -28.62 -3.18 6.99
C PHE A 183 -30.14 -3.12 6.70
N ALA A 184 -30.94 -2.68 7.68
CA ALA A 184 -32.39 -2.60 7.62
C ALA A 184 -32.95 -1.44 6.80
N ALA A 185 -32.10 -0.49 6.36
CA ALA A 185 -32.56 0.65 5.56
C ALA A 185 -32.18 0.51 4.09
N GLN A 186 -32.43 -0.63 3.46
CA GLN A 186 -32.54 -0.67 1.99
C GLN A 186 -33.99 -0.37 1.62
N PRO A 187 -34.26 0.74 0.91
CA PRO A 187 -35.53 0.84 0.22
C PRO A 187 -35.56 -0.26 -0.86
N THR A 188 -36.39 -1.26 -0.65
CA THR A 188 -36.80 -2.18 -1.71
C THR A 188 -37.56 -1.38 -2.74
N SER A 189 -36.92 -1.08 -3.85
CA SER A 189 -37.56 -0.63 -5.09
C SER A 189 -36.88 -1.31 -6.25
#